data_f97a9f31710e316c13ad3b6d0523b337
#
_entry.id   f97a9f31710e316c13ad3b6d0523b337
#
_cell.length_a   1.000
_cell.length_b   1.000
_cell.length_c   1.000
_cell.angle_alpha   90.00
_cell.angle_beta   90.00
_cell.angle_gamma   90.00
#
_symmetry.space_group_name_H-M   'P 1'
#
loop_
_entity.id
_entity.type
_entity.pdbx_description
1 polymer ?
#
loop_
_entity_poly.entity_id
_entity_poly.type
_entity_poly.pdbx_seq_one_letter_code
_entity_poly.pdbx_strand_id
1 'polypeptide(L)'
;MPFEFDTENGIIKDPLTGERCIVLTQARMQDIFSRLSGIFQSGATVIAFEAGKAAGKCFVEETPTEAKIDNTTFLNTITQRFTDAGLGKIEIAEFNPDKAKVTLRIWNNFFADLGSEKEMYRSCIEGFVSAVYEQIMSITPKIKKTKCITNGDPYCEWHITPK
;
A
#
# COMPACT_ATOMS: atom_id res chain seq x y z
N MET A 1 6.34 -15.33 3.27
CA MET A 1 6.23 -16.76 2.85
C MET A 1 5.51 -16.80 1.50
N PRO A 2 5.84 -17.73 0.59
CA PRO A 2 5.16 -17.83 -0.71
C PRO A 2 3.69 -18.25 -0.51
N PHE A 3 2.80 -17.76 -1.36
CA PHE A 3 1.40 -18.18 -1.38
C PHE A 3 1.28 -19.69 -1.61
N GLU A 4 0.25 -20.30 -1.04
CA GLU A 4 -0.09 -21.70 -1.24
C GLU A 4 -1.02 -21.85 -2.44
N PHE A 5 -0.65 -22.74 -3.37
CA PHE A 5 -1.39 -22.99 -4.60
C PHE A 5 -1.98 -24.40 -4.58
N ASP A 6 -3.30 -24.50 -4.51
CA ASP A 6 -4.05 -25.72 -4.77
C ASP A 6 -4.59 -25.66 -6.21
N THR A 7 -3.81 -26.22 -7.14
CA THR A 7 -4.11 -26.17 -8.56
C THR A 7 -5.27 -27.08 -8.97
N GLU A 8 -5.57 -28.12 -8.17
CA GLU A 8 -6.69 -29.03 -8.45
C GLU A 8 -8.03 -28.35 -8.18
N ASN A 9 -8.11 -27.54 -7.14
CA ASN A 9 -9.33 -26.84 -6.74
C ASN A 9 -9.34 -25.37 -7.18
N GLY A 10 -8.28 -24.87 -7.82
CA GLY A 10 -8.16 -23.48 -8.27
C GLY A 10 -8.17 -22.48 -7.10
N ILE A 11 -7.52 -22.85 -6.00
CA ILE A 11 -7.46 -22.03 -4.78
C ILE A 11 -6.04 -21.53 -4.56
N ILE A 12 -5.91 -20.24 -4.26
CA ILE A 12 -4.68 -19.63 -3.77
C ILE A 12 -4.97 -19.11 -2.37
N LYS A 13 -4.10 -19.38 -1.42
CA LYS A 13 -4.22 -18.92 -0.02
C LYS A 13 -3.00 -18.13 0.43
N ASP A 14 -3.25 -17.10 1.23
CA ASP A 14 -2.23 -16.46 2.03
C ASP A 14 -1.86 -17.41 3.19
N PRO A 15 -0.61 -17.85 3.32
CA PRO A 15 -0.20 -18.77 4.37
C PRO A 15 -0.24 -18.13 5.77
N LEU A 16 -0.28 -16.81 5.88
CA LEU A 16 -0.34 -16.10 7.16
C LEU A 16 -1.77 -16.07 7.71
N THR A 17 -2.75 -15.75 6.85
CA THR A 17 -4.14 -15.55 7.27
C THR A 17 -5.03 -16.76 6.95
N GLY A 18 -4.60 -17.63 6.04
CA GLY A 18 -5.41 -18.72 5.49
C GLY A 18 -6.49 -18.25 4.51
N GLU A 19 -6.56 -16.96 4.22
CA GLU A 19 -7.56 -16.38 3.34
C GLU A 19 -7.31 -16.71 1.87
N ARG A 20 -8.39 -16.72 1.08
CA ARG A 20 -8.30 -16.94 -0.37
C ARG A 20 -7.81 -15.67 -1.06
N CYS A 21 -6.83 -15.86 -1.94
CA CYS A 21 -6.26 -14.83 -2.78
C CYS A 21 -6.65 -15.00 -4.25
N ILE A 22 -6.48 -13.94 -5.02
CA ILE A 22 -6.54 -13.96 -6.48
C ILE A 22 -5.26 -13.36 -7.04
N VAL A 23 -4.86 -13.78 -8.25
CA VAL A 23 -3.76 -13.16 -8.99
C VAL A 23 -4.33 -12.18 -10.00
N LEU A 24 -3.94 -10.92 -9.87
CA LEU A 24 -4.22 -9.87 -10.84
C LEU A 24 -2.91 -9.40 -11.48
N THR A 25 -2.87 -9.39 -12.80
CA THR A 25 -1.75 -8.78 -13.51
C THR A 25 -1.86 -7.26 -13.47
N GLN A 26 -0.72 -6.58 -13.65
CA GLN A 26 -0.66 -5.12 -13.73
C GLN A 26 -1.60 -4.58 -14.82
N ALA A 27 -1.63 -5.20 -16.01
CA ALA A 27 -2.53 -4.79 -17.10
C ALA A 27 -4.01 -4.88 -16.71
N ARG A 28 -4.44 -5.97 -16.03
CA ARG A 28 -5.84 -6.09 -15.57
C ARG A 28 -6.20 -5.04 -14.53
N MET A 29 -5.28 -4.74 -13.63
CA MET A 29 -5.48 -3.67 -12.64
C MET A 29 -5.60 -2.31 -13.34
N GLN A 30 -4.77 -2.05 -14.34
CA GLN A 30 -4.84 -0.84 -15.17
C GLN A 30 -6.20 -0.68 -15.84
N ASP A 31 -6.72 -1.74 -16.48
CA ASP A 31 -8.03 -1.72 -17.11
C ASP A 31 -9.16 -1.41 -16.13
N ILE A 32 -9.12 -2.02 -14.93
CA ILE A 32 -10.11 -1.75 -13.86
C ILE A 32 -10.07 -0.27 -13.48
N PHE A 33 -8.92 0.28 -13.20
CA PHE A 33 -8.79 1.68 -12.78
C PHE A 33 -9.15 2.66 -13.91
N SER A 34 -8.77 2.35 -15.14
CA SER A 34 -9.13 3.17 -16.31
C SER A 34 -10.66 3.23 -16.48
N ARG A 35 -11.34 2.11 -16.30
CA ARG A 35 -12.83 2.08 -16.32
C ARG A 35 -13.44 2.89 -15.19
N LEU A 36 -12.92 2.76 -13.97
CA LEU A 36 -13.40 3.54 -12.83
C LEU A 36 -13.16 5.04 -13.05
N SER A 37 -11.99 5.43 -13.56
CA SER A 37 -11.66 6.82 -13.92
C SER A 37 -12.61 7.38 -14.95
N GLY A 38 -12.91 6.61 -16.02
CA GLY A 38 -13.87 7.02 -17.05
C GLY A 38 -15.30 7.23 -16.54
N ILE A 39 -15.73 6.45 -15.55
CA ILE A 39 -17.08 6.56 -14.97
C ILE A 39 -17.15 7.69 -13.94
N PHE A 40 -16.22 7.74 -13.01
CA PHE A 40 -16.27 8.63 -11.84
C PHE A 40 -15.47 9.92 -11.98
N GLN A 41 -14.68 10.06 -13.05
CA GLN A 41 -13.87 11.26 -13.33
C GLN A 41 -13.07 11.73 -12.10
N SER A 42 -13.27 12.98 -11.66
CA SER A 42 -12.57 13.52 -10.47
C SER A 42 -12.89 12.77 -9.18
N GLY A 43 -14.02 12.07 -9.08
CA GLY A 43 -14.37 11.23 -7.95
C GLY A 43 -13.56 9.94 -7.85
N ALA A 44 -12.91 9.50 -8.94
CA ALA A 44 -12.16 8.26 -8.99
C ALA A 44 -10.97 8.24 -8.00
N THR A 45 -10.31 9.38 -7.78
CA THR A 45 -9.20 9.50 -6.81
C THR A 45 -9.67 9.32 -5.36
N VAL A 46 -10.87 9.79 -5.03
CA VAL A 46 -11.47 9.59 -3.70
C VAL A 46 -11.77 8.11 -3.48
N ILE A 47 -12.38 7.45 -4.48
CA ILE A 47 -12.67 6.01 -4.43
C ILE A 47 -11.36 5.21 -4.27
N ALA A 48 -10.32 5.55 -5.02
CA ALA A 48 -9.02 4.89 -4.93
C ALA A 48 -8.36 5.09 -3.55
N PHE A 49 -8.46 6.29 -2.97
CA PHE A 49 -7.97 6.57 -1.63
C PHE A 49 -8.69 5.71 -0.58
N GLU A 50 -10.03 5.67 -0.61
CA GLU A 50 -10.81 4.87 0.33
C GLU A 50 -10.56 3.36 0.16
N ALA A 51 -10.41 2.87 -1.07
CA ALA A 51 -10.03 1.49 -1.33
C ALA A 51 -8.64 1.16 -0.75
N GLY A 52 -7.67 2.04 -0.97
CA GLY A 52 -6.34 1.91 -0.39
C GLY A 52 -6.37 1.95 1.15
N LYS A 53 -7.17 2.85 1.73
CA LYS A 53 -7.35 2.96 3.19
C LYS A 53 -7.97 1.69 3.77
N ALA A 54 -8.96 1.11 3.11
CA ALA A 54 -9.55 -0.18 3.49
C ALA A 54 -8.51 -1.30 3.46
N ALA A 55 -7.74 -1.41 2.36
CA ALA A 55 -6.66 -2.40 2.26
C ALA A 55 -5.61 -2.22 3.37
N GLY A 56 -5.20 -0.99 3.67
CA GLY A 56 -4.25 -0.70 4.76
C GLY A 56 -4.79 -1.13 6.13
N LYS A 57 -6.09 -0.93 6.39
CA LYS A 57 -6.73 -1.41 7.62
C LYS A 57 -6.72 -2.93 7.72
N CYS A 58 -7.03 -3.65 6.64
CA CYS A 58 -6.93 -5.12 6.61
C CYS A 58 -5.50 -5.57 6.97
N PHE A 59 -4.47 -4.98 6.37
CA PHE A 59 -3.08 -5.30 6.70
C PHE A 59 -2.75 -5.07 8.18
N VAL A 60 -3.26 -3.98 8.75
CA VAL A 60 -3.12 -3.68 10.19
C VAL A 60 -3.83 -4.71 11.07
N GLU A 61 -5.07 -5.05 10.74
CA GLU A 61 -5.90 -5.98 11.51
C GLU A 61 -5.32 -7.39 11.49
N GLU A 62 -4.87 -7.86 10.34
CA GLU A 62 -4.26 -9.17 10.13
C GLU A 62 -2.82 -9.28 10.66
N THR A 63 -2.18 -8.18 11.06
CA THR A 63 -0.86 -8.20 11.68
C THR A 63 -0.94 -8.86 13.05
N PRO A 64 -0.12 -9.90 13.33
CA PRO A 64 -0.13 -10.59 14.62
C PRO A 64 0.06 -9.65 15.80
N THR A 65 -0.62 -9.96 16.92
CA THR A 65 -0.57 -9.13 18.13
C THR A 65 0.84 -8.95 18.67
N GLU A 66 1.68 -9.98 18.54
CA GLU A 66 3.08 -9.97 18.94
C GLU A 66 3.91 -8.95 18.16
N ALA A 67 3.56 -8.71 16.88
CA ALA A 67 4.22 -7.70 16.05
C ALA A 67 3.73 -6.27 16.37
N LYS A 68 2.61 -6.12 17.09
CA LYS A 68 2.06 -4.80 17.49
C LYS A 68 2.65 -4.26 18.80
N ILE A 69 3.60 -4.98 19.42
CA ILE A 69 4.20 -4.61 20.70
C ILE A 69 5.00 -3.30 20.59
N ASP A 70 5.71 -3.12 19.49
CA ASP A 70 6.44 -1.88 19.21
C ASP A 70 6.30 -1.46 17.74
N ASN A 71 6.44 -0.16 17.52
CA ASN A 71 6.24 0.45 16.20
C ASN A 71 7.24 -0.03 15.13
N THR A 72 8.46 -0.38 15.53
CA THR A 72 9.50 -0.85 14.59
C THR A 72 9.17 -2.24 14.07
N THR A 73 8.85 -3.17 14.97
CA THR A 73 8.45 -4.53 14.60
C THR A 73 7.17 -4.51 13.77
N PHE A 74 6.19 -3.67 14.16
CA PHE A 74 4.96 -3.49 13.41
C PHE A 74 5.22 -3.01 11.98
N LEU A 75 5.99 -1.92 11.81
CA LEU A 75 6.33 -1.38 10.51
C LEU A 75 7.08 -2.38 9.63
N ASN A 76 8.04 -3.10 10.21
CA ASN A 76 8.79 -4.13 9.48
C ASN A 76 7.85 -5.25 9.00
N THR A 77 6.89 -5.68 9.81
CA THR A 77 5.90 -6.69 9.42
C THR A 77 5.02 -6.21 8.28
N ILE A 78 4.48 -4.99 8.37
CA ILE A 78 3.65 -4.40 7.30
C ILE A 78 4.43 -4.25 6.00
N THR A 79 5.67 -3.74 6.06
CA THR A 79 6.51 -3.53 4.87
C THR A 79 6.90 -4.85 4.22
N GLN A 80 7.16 -5.89 5.01
CA GLN A 80 7.44 -7.22 4.49
C GLN A 80 6.23 -7.83 3.80
N ARG A 81 5.05 -7.76 4.42
CA ARG A 81 3.80 -8.25 3.82
C ARG A 81 3.45 -7.54 2.51
N PHE A 82 3.65 -6.22 2.46
CA PHE A 82 3.47 -5.44 1.23
C PHE A 82 4.40 -5.95 0.11
N THR A 83 5.65 -6.26 0.47
CA THR A 83 6.64 -6.81 -0.46
C THR A 83 6.25 -8.22 -0.91
N ASP A 84 5.84 -9.09 0.01
CA ASP A 84 5.41 -10.46 -0.27
C ASP A 84 4.17 -10.52 -1.17
N ALA A 85 3.28 -9.52 -1.04
CA ALA A 85 2.12 -9.34 -1.92
C ALA A 85 2.49 -8.86 -3.34
N GLY A 86 3.76 -8.59 -3.64
CA GLY A 86 4.21 -8.14 -4.96
C GLY A 86 3.90 -6.68 -5.28
N LEU A 87 3.54 -5.87 -4.28
CA LEU A 87 3.18 -4.46 -4.46
C LEU A 87 4.38 -3.52 -4.61
N GLY A 88 5.58 -4.03 -4.34
CA GLY A 88 6.86 -3.33 -4.37
C GLY A 88 7.62 -3.50 -3.06
N LYS A 89 8.88 -3.06 -3.01
CA LYS A 89 9.70 -3.10 -1.80
C LYS A 89 9.58 -1.78 -1.06
N ILE A 90 9.02 -1.80 0.15
CA ILE A 90 8.98 -0.61 1.03
C ILE A 90 10.26 -0.53 1.88
N GLU A 91 10.77 0.68 2.00
CA GLU A 91 11.84 1.08 2.91
C GLU A 91 11.35 2.24 3.77
N ILE A 92 11.49 2.12 5.09
CA ILE A 92 11.26 3.23 6.02
C ILE A 92 12.59 4.00 6.14
N ALA A 93 12.70 5.08 5.38
CA ALA A 93 13.92 5.88 5.33
C ALA A 93 14.10 6.78 6.57
N GLU A 94 13.00 7.16 7.21
CA GLU A 94 13.00 7.92 8.47
C GLU A 94 11.77 7.54 9.28
N PHE A 95 11.94 7.31 10.57
CA PHE A 95 10.87 7.13 11.54
C PHE A 95 11.18 7.90 12.80
N ASN A 96 10.40 8.93 13.11
CA ASN A 96 10.53 9.74 14.31
C ASN A 96 9.17 9.80 15.02
N PRO A 97 8.93 8.94 16.01
CA PRO A 97 7.65 8.87 16.72
C PRO A 97 7.36 10.14 17.51
N ASP A 98 8.36 10.80 18.09
CA ASP A 98 8.18 12.01 18.89
C ASP A 98 7.64 13.19 18.06
N LYS A 99 8.05 13.26 16.80
CA LYS A 99 7.60 14.27 15.84
C LYS A 99 6.46 13.76 14.95
N ALA A 100 6.01 12.53 15.16
CA ALA A 100 5.06 11.82 14.33
C ALA A 100 5.42 11.92 12.83
N LYS A 101 6.73 11.74 12.50
CA LYS A 101 7.25 11.89 11.15
C LYS A 101 7.71 10.55 10.60
N VAL A 102 7.27 10.24 9.37
CA VAL A 102 7.69 9.06 8.62
C VAL A 102 8.10 9.48 7.21
N THR A 103 9.23 8.96 6.72
CA THR A 103 9.59 9.01 5.31
C THR A 103 9.66 7.59 4.80
N LEU A 104 8.82 7.25 3.82
CA LEU A 104 8.83 5.94 3.18
C LEU A 104 9.24 6.04 1.71
N ARG A 105 9.90 4.98 1.23
CA ARG A 105 10.26 4.78 -0.18
C ARG A 105 9.70 3.46 -0.67
N ILE A 106 9.20 3.45 -1.90
CA ILE A 106 8.75 2.24 -2.57
C ILE A 106 9.55 2.07 -3.85
N TRP A 107 10.31 0.98 -3.89
CA TRP A 107 11.05 0.52 -5.05
C TRP A 107 10.17 -0.44 -5.84
N ASN A 108 10.29 -0.44 -7.17
CA ASN A 108 9.50 -1.33 -8.05
C ASN A 108 8.00 -1.26 -7.74
N ASN A 109 7.49 -0.06 -7.50
CA ASN A 109 6.10 0.15 -7.12
C ASN A 109 5.17 -0.36 -8.23
N PHE A 110 4.39 -1.40 -7.92
CA PHE A 110 3.42 -2.01 -8.82
C PHE A 110 2.47 -0.99 -9.49
N PHE A 111 2.12 0.06 -8.77
CA PHE A 111 1.21 1.09 -9.24
C PHE A 111 1.88 2.21 -10.03
N ALA A 112 3.21 2.28 -10.12
CA ALA A 112 3.90 3.39 -10.77
C ALA A 112 3.83 3.32 -12.31
N ASP A 113 3.80 2.10 -12.88
CA ASP A 113 3.84 1.88 -14.33
C ASP A 113 2.46 1.80 -14.99
N LEU A 114 1.41 2.22 -14.29
CA LEU A 114 0.04 2.03 -14.74
C LEU A 114 -0.48 3.19 -15.62
N GLY A 115 0.40 3.83 -16.41
CA GLY A 115 0.02 4.72 -17.52
C GLY A 115 -0.66 6.03 -17.11
N SER A 116 -1.82 6.35 -17.71
CA SER A 116 -2.54 7.62 -17.55
C SER A 116 -3.18 7.82 -16.17
N GLU A 117 -3.41 6.75 -15.42
CA GLU A 117 -4.17 6.75 -14.15
C GLU A 117 -3.30 7.03 -12.91
N LYS A 118 -2.19 7.76 -13.09
CA LYS A 118 -1.18 8.04 -12.04
C LYS A 118 -1.76 8.60 -10.74
N GLU A 119 -2.78 9.46 -10.84
CA GLU A 119 -3.39 10.10 -9.67
C GLU A 119 -4.24 9.12 -8.86
N MET A 120 -4.98 8.23 -9.50
CA MET A 120 -5.73 7.18 -8.81
C MET A 120 -4.79 6.25 -8.03
N TYR A 121 -3.70 5.82 -8.66
CA TYR A 121 -2.73 4.94 -8.02
C TYR A 121 -2.02 5.61 -6.85
N ARG A 122 -1.65 6.89 -7.04
CA ARG A 122 -1.10 7.68 -5.95
C ARG A 122 -2.07 7.71 -4.78
N SER A 123 -3.34 8.01 -5.06
CA SER A 123 -4.38 8.08 -4.03
C SER A 123 -4.58 6.74 -3.31
N CYS A 124 -4.53 5.62 -4.03
CA CYS A 124 -4.62 4.30 -3.43
C CYS A 124 -3.48 4.04 -2.43
N ILE A 125 -2.23 4.31 -2.82
CA ILE A 125 -1.07 4.18 -1.91
C ILE A 125 -1.17 5.15 -0.73
N GLU A 126 -1.58 6.39 -0.97
CA GLU A 126 -1.75 7.39 0.11
C GLU A 126 -2.84 6.96 1.10
N GLY A 127 -3.92 6.34 0.63
CA GLY A 127 -4.95 5.73 1.49
C GLY A 127 -4.39 4.61 2.36
N PHE A 128 -3.66 3.65 1.76
CA PHE A 128 -3.01 2.57 2.48
C PHE A 128 -2.06 3.09 3.57
N VAL A 129 -1.18 4.01 3.20
CA VAL A 129 -0.22 4.65 4.11
C VAL A 129 -0.93 5.40 5.24
N SER A 130 -2.06 6.08 4.93
CA SER A 130 -2.86 6.77 5.93
C SER A 130 -3.37 5.82 7.01
N ALA A 131 -3.92 4.66 6.64
CA ALA A 131 -4.42 3.68 7.59
C ALA A 131 -3.31 3.14 8.51
N VAL A 132 -2.16 2.80 7.95
CA VAL A 132 -1.00 2.30 8.72
C VAL A 132 -0.47 3.39 9.68
N TYR A 133 -0.35 4.62 9.19
CA TYR A 133 0.12 5.74 10.01
C TYR A 133 -0.85 6.06 11.15
N GLU A 134 -2.16 6.10 10.88
CA GLU A 134 -3.19 6.33 11.89
C GLU A 134 -3.15 5.28 13.01
N GLN A 135 -2.84 4.03 12.67
CA GLN A 135 -2.67 2.96 13.66
C GLN A 135 -1.49 3.20 14.59
N ILE A 136 -0.36 3.69 14.07
CA ILE A 136 0.87 3.89 14.85
C ILE A 136 0.81 5.17 15.67
N MET A 137 0.33 6.25 15.05
CA MET A 137 0.41 7.60 15.62
C MET A 137 -0.88 8.08 16.25
N SER A 138 -2.00 7.40 16.00
CA SER A 138 -3.35 7.84 16.43
C SER A 138 -3.71 9.26 15.97
N ILE A 139 -3.12 9.71 14.85
CA ILE A 139 -3.24 11.05 14.30
C ILE A 139 -3.48 10.94 12.80
N THR A 140 -4.37 11.80 12.26
CA THR A 140 -4.58 11.88 10.82
C THR A 140 -3.33 12.45 10.12
N PRO A 141 -2.80 11.77 9.07
CA PRO A 141 -1.61 12.24 8.38
C PRO A 141 -1.88 13.35 7.36
N LYS A 142 -0.85 14.18 7.15
CA LYS A 142 -0.62 14.92 5.92
C LYS A 142 0.43 14.18 5.12
N ILE A 143 0.10 13.73 3.92
CA ILE A 143 0.96 12.93 3.05
C ILE A 143 1.40 13.78 1.87
N LYS A 144 2.72 13.80 1.60
CA LYS A 144 3.30 14.53 0.47
C LYS A 144 4.25 13.61 -0.29
N LYS A 145 3.92 13.33 -1.54
CA LYS A 145 4.83 12.64 -2.47
C LYS A 145 5.95 13.59 -2.89
N THR A 146 7.21 13.16 -2.77
CA THR A 146 8.41 13.97 -3.07
C THR A 146 9.19 13.45 -4.25
N LYS A 147 9.14 12.12 -4.52
CA LYS A 147 9.76 11.47 -5.67
C LYS A 147 8.83 10.46 -6.32
N CYS A 148 9.03 10.21 -7.62
CA CYS A 148 8.24 9.25 -8.38
C CYS A 148 9.04 8.61 -9.51
N ILE A 149 8.99 7.30 -9.62
CA ILE A 149 9.62 6.52 -10.70
C ILE A 149 9.15 7.04 -12.07
N THR A 150 7.88 7.43 -12.20
CA THR A 150 7.34 7.98 -13.44
C THR A 150 7.93 9.34 -13.84
N ASN A 151 8.66 9.99 -12.94
CA ASN A 151 9.39 11.23 -13.20
C ASN A 151 10.90 10.98 -13.44
N GLY A 152 11.33 9.71 -13.49
CA GLY A 152 12.73 9.34 -13.64
C GLY A 152 13.49 9.16 -12.33
N ASP A 153 12.82 9.27 -11.17
CA ASP A 153 13.44 8.98 -9.89
C ASP A 153 13.65 7.46 -9.71
N PRO A 154 14.64 7.01 -8.91
CA PRO A 154 14.88 5.59 -8.71
C PRO A 154 13.83 4.87 -7.86
N TYR A 155 12.98 5.62 -7.15
CA TYR A 155 11.89 5.13 -6.29
C TYR A 155 10.80 6.19 -6.15
N CYS A 156 9.64 5.77 -5.64
CA CYS A 156 8.62 6.71 -5.16
C CYS A 156 8.86 7.01 -3.66
N GLU A 157 8.75 8.29 -3.25
CA GLU A 157 8.98 8.70 -1.87
C GLU A 157 7.83 9.57 -1.35
N TRP A 158 7.42 9.30 -0.11
CA TRP A 158 6.41 10.10 0.59
C TRP A 158 6.94 10.56 1.95
N HIS A 159 6.71 11.82 2.25
CA HIS A 159 6.88 12.41 3.56
C HIS A 159 5.51 12.49 4.25
N ILE A 160 5.41 11.93 5.43
CA ILE A 160 4.20 11.82 6.22
C ILE A 160 4.43 12.56 7.54
N THR A 161 3.53 13.48 7.85
CA THR A 161 3.57 14.31 9.05
C THR A 161 2.15 14.43 9.64
N PRO A 162 1.98 14.88 10.88
CA PRO A 162 0.67 15.24 11.40
C PRO A 162 -0.03 16.30 10.51
N LYS A 163 -1.35 16.19 10.42
CA LYS A 163 -2.18 17.18 9.74
C LYS A 163 -2.42 18.40 10.62
#